data_adb3571f7ff2f7bb9daa7bb1d3aab75f
#
_entry.id   adb3571f7ff2f7bb9daa7bb1d3aab75f
#
_cell.length_a   1.000
_cell.length_b   1.000
_cell.length_c   1.000
_cell.angle_alpha   90.00
_cell.angle_beta   90.00
_cell.angle_gamma   90.00
#
_symmetry.space_group_name_H-M   'P 1'
#
loop_
_entity.id
_entity.type
_entity.pdbx_description
1 polymer ?
#
loop_
_entity_poly.entity_id
_entity_poly.type
_entity_poly.pdbx_seq_one_letter_code
_entity_poly.pdbx_strand_id
1 'polypeptide(L)'
;LTLMIGTICSIFTAVFITQLFVTALTGIPALCKMRHFGMHEDGTPRMKWTKHVHFIENRKKYFALSLIVILLGVGCAAFKGFNYGIDFTGGTMIQLEMGQKVDSDEVAKTIEKYDLNPTIVYASDNHSQVVIRTKKALNADQRGQVVSTLSKKYNLNKKSVLASEEFGPTVGKELRQNAIKSIIIAALCMLVYIRFRFKTWKYGVAAVGGLLH
;
A
#
# COMPACT_ATOMS: atom_id res chain seq x y z
N LEU A 1 -16.29 -1.11 -1.74
CA LEU A 1 -16.84 -1.26 -3.10
C LEU A 1 -15.78 -1.01 -4.17
N THR A 2 -15.07 0.12 -4.13
CA THR A 2 -14.05 0.52 -5.13
C THR A 2 -12.93 -0.52 -5.25
N LEU A 3 -12.40 -1.03 -4.12
CA LEU A 3 -11.37 -2.07 -4.12
C LEU A 3 -11.87 -3.37 -4.78
N MET A 4 -13.10 -3.74 -4.51
CA MET A 4 -13.70 -4.96 -5.07
C MET A 4 -13.87 -4.85 -6.59
N ILE A 5 -14.37 -3.71 -7.07
CA ILE A 5 -14.48 -3.42 -8.50
C ILE A 5 -13.09 -3.41 -9.15
N GLY A 6 -12.10 -2.75 -8.54
CA GLY A 6 -10.73 -2.74 -9.03
C GLY A 6 -10.12 -4.14 -9.15
N THR A 7 -10.36 -5.01 -8.18
CA THR A 7 -9.88 -6.41 -8.21
C THR A 7 -10.54 -7.20 -9.34
N ILE A 8 -11.86 -7.06 -9.53
CA ILE A 8 -12.58 -7.73 -10.63
C ILE A 8 -12.07 -7.25 -11.99
N CYS A 9 -11.92 -5.93 -12.17
CA CYS A 9 -11.35 -5.37 -13.41
C CYS A 9 -9.93 -5.86 -13.66
N SER A 10 -9.10 -5.95 -12.63
CA SER A 10 -7.71 -6.46 -12.75
C SER A 10 -7.68 -7.92 -13.18
N ILE A 11 -8.53 -8.77 -12.60
CA ILE A 11 -8.64 -10.19 -13.00
C ILE A 11 -9.13 -10.30 -14.45
N PHE A 12 -10.17 -9.53 -14.81
CA PHE A 12 -10.67 -9.51 -16.18
C PHE A 12 -9.57 -9.12 -17.18
N THR A 13 -8.85 -8.03 -16.91
CA THR A 13 -7.75 -7.56 -17.75
C THR A 13 -6.62 -8.59 -17.84
N ALA A 14 -6.21 -9.16 -16.71
CA ALA A 14 -5.12 -10.13 -16.67
C ALA A 14 -5.45 -11.44 -17.42
N VAL A 15 -6.68 -11.88 -17.40
CA VAL A 15 -7.07 -13.15 -18.06
C VAL A 15 -7.55 -12.91 -19.50
N PHE A 16 -8.57 -12.08 -19.67
CA PHE A 16 -9.24 -11.95 -20.99
C PHE A 16 -8.48 -11.01 -21.93
N ILE A 17 -8.14 -9.81 -21.47
CA ILE A 17 -7.50 -8.83 -22.35
C ILE A 17 -6.09 -9.28 -22.72
N THR A 18 -5.31 -9.79 -21.76
CA THR A 18 -3.96 -10.29 -22.04
C THR A 18 -3.99 -11.49 -22.99
N GLN A 19 -4.92 -12.44 -22.80
CA GLN A 19 -5.06 -13.58 -23.69
C GLN A 19 -5.45 -13.15 -25.11
N LEU A 20 -6.43 -12.25 -25.24
CA LEU A 20 -6.87 -11.71 -26.51
C LEU A 20 -5.73 -10.97 -27.23
N PHE A 21 -4.98 -10.16 -26.47
CA PHE A 21 -3.83 -9.42 -27.01
C PHE A 21 -2.69 -10.36 -27.49
N VAL A 22 -2.34 -11.36 -26.68
CA VAL A 22 -1.34 -12.36 -27.06
C VAL A 22 -1.79 -13.15 -28.29
N THR A 23 -3.06 -13.59 -28.35
CA THR A 23 -3.61 -14.31 -29.50
C THR A 23 -3.59 -13.44 -30.77
N ALA A 24 -3.97 -12.16 -30.65
CA ALA A 24 -3.92 -11.23 -31.79
C ALA A 24 -2.48 -10.99 -32.28
N LEU A 25 -1.52 -10.80 -31.35
CA LEU A 25 -0.11 -10.63 -31.70
C LEU A 25 0.49 -11.88 -32.35
N THR A 26 0.17 -13.06 -31.83
CA THR A 26 0.68 -14.33 -32.39
C THR A 26 0.01 -14.69 -33.73
N GLY A 27 -1.13 -14.10 -34.06
CA GLY A 27 -1.77 -14.18 -35.39
C GLY A 27 -1.02 -13.41 -36.48
N ILE A 28 -0.09 -12.52 -36.12
CA ILE A 28 0.69 -11.73 -37.09
C ILE A 28 2.06 -12.40 -37.29
N PRO A 29 2.34 -13.03 -38.46
CA PRO A 29 3.58 -13.78 -38.69
C PRO A 29 4.85 -12.94 -38.51
N ALA A 30 4.76 -11.63 -38.79
CA ALA A 30 5.87 -10.71 -38.64
C ALA A 30 6.31 -10.52 -37.17
N LEU A 31 5.38 -10.63 -36.22
CA LEU A 31 5.63 -10.49 -34.77
C LEU A 31 5.99 -11.81 -34.09
N CYS A 32 5.67 -12.94 -34.72
CA CYS A 32 5.99 -14.29 -34.21
C CYS A 32 7.42 -14.76 -34.47
N LYS A 33 8.29 -13.88 -34.96
CA LYS A 33 9.70 -14.25 -35.15
C LYS A 33 10.39 -14.46 -33.78
N MET A 34 11.15 -15.54 -33.64
CA MET A 34 11.91 -15.90 -32.43
C MET A 34 12.76 -14.74 -31.88
N ARG A 35 13.22 -13.88 -32.78
CA ARG A 35 13.98 -12.66 -32.45
C ARG A 35 13.25 -11.71 -31.49
N HIS A 36 11.92 -11.60 -31.60
CA HIS A 36 11.11 -10.72 -30.73
C HIS A 36 10.92 -11.30 -29.32
N PHE A 37 11.11 -12.61 -29.17
CA PHE A 37 11.06 -13.30 -27.87
C PHE A 37 12.44 -13.48 -27.24
N GLY A 38 13.46 -12.71 -27.68
CA GLY A 38 14.81 -12.77 -27.12
C GLY A 38 15.57 -14.06 -27.45
N MET A 39 15.16 -14.77 -28.53
CA MET A 39 15.79 -15.99 -29.02
C MET A 39 16.45 -15.76 -30.37
N HIS A 40 17.48 -16.56 -30.67
CA HIS A 40 18.00 -16.71 -32.02
C HIS A 40 17.07 -17.62 -32.84
N GLU A 41 17.26 -17.64 -34.15
CA GLU A 41 16.46 -18.49 -35.05
C GLU A 41 16.66 -19.99 -34.82
N ASP A 42 17.77 -20.36 -34.22
CA ASP A 42 18.14 -21.71 -33.76
C ASP A 42 17.52 -22.10 -32.41
N GLY A 43 16.68 -21.23 -31.81
CA GLY A 43 16.04 -21.47 -30.51
C GLY A 43 16.92 -21.22 -29.30
N THR A 44 18.15 -20.73 -29.50
CA THR A 44 19.04 -20.39 -28.37
C THR A 44 18.72 -18.99 -27.80
N PRO A 45 18.79 -18.77 -26.47
CA PRO A 45 18.55 -17.46 -25.89
C PRO A 45 19.62 -16.46 -26.29
N ARG A 46 19.22 -15.27 -26.71
CA ARG A 46 20.11 -14.17 -27.11
C ARG A 46 20.97 -13.67 -25.96
N MET A 47 20.39 -13.65 -24.76
CA MET A 47 21.10 -13.27 -23.56
C MET A 47 21.59 -14.52 -22.85
N LYS A 48 22.87 -14.83 -22.99
CA LYS A 48 23.52 -15.86 -22.18
C LYS A 48 23.82 -15.25 -20.81
N TRP A 49 23.08 -15.65 -19.80
CA TRP A 49 23.47 -15.39 -18.43
C TRP A 49 24.78 -16.14 -18.16
N THR A 50 25.87 -15.41 -18.12
CA THR A 50 27.22 -15.97 -17.97
C THR A 50 27.51 -16.47 -16.55
N LYS A 51 26.65 -16.11 -15.56
CA LYS A 51 26.74 -16.62 -14.19
C LYS A 51 25.56 -17.51 -13.88
N HIS A 52 25.82 -18.80 -13.75
CA HIS A 52 24.84 -19.73 -13.17
C HIS A 52 24.70 -19.41 -11.69
N VAL A 53 23.60 -18.76 -11.31
CA VAL A 53 23.27 -18.53 -9.90
C VAL A 53 22.57 -19.79 -9.38
N HIS A 54 23.22 -20.53 -8.51
CA HIS A 54 22.70 -21.75 -7.90
C HIS A 54 21.69 -21.42 -6.79
N PHE A 55 20.50 -20.92 -7.17
CA PHE A 55 19.48 -20.50 -6.20
C PHE A 55 19.00 -21.65 -5.32
N ILE A 56 18.71 -22.82 -5.92
CA ILE A 56 18.16 -23.98 -5.21
C ILE A 56 19.21 -24.61 -4.29
N GLU A 57 20.45 -24.69 -4.71
CA GLU A 57 21.54 -25.22 -3.90
C GLU A 57 21.86 -24.32 -2.71
N ASN A 58 21.85 -23.02 -2.91
CA ASN A 58 22.10 -22.02 -1.87
C ASN A 58 20.85 -21.60 -1.09
N ARG A 59 19.72 -22.32 -1.22
CA ARG A 59 18.44 -21.93 -0.57
C ARG A 59 18.58 -21.67 0.93
N LYS A 60 19.40 -22.46 1.65
CA LYS A 60 19.63 -22.26 3.09
C LYS A 60 20.24 -20.89 3.40
N LYS A 61 21.16 -20.40 2.56
CA LYS A 61 21.78 -19.07 2.74
C LYS A 61 20.78 -17.96 2.52
N TYR A 62 19.92 -18.08 1.50
CA TYR A 62 18.89 -17.09 1.23
C TYR A 62 17.82 -17.06 2.32
N PHE A 63 17.40 -18.25 2.82
CA PHE A 63 16.49 -18.32 3.95
C PHE A 63 17.12 -17.75 5.23
N ALA A 64 18.39 -18.03 5.50
CA ALA A 64 19.09 -17.47 6.66
C ALA A 64 19.19 -15.93 6.56
N LEU A 65 19.56 -15.41 5.40
CA LEU A 65 19.62 -13.96 5.16
C LEU A 65 18.26 -13.31 5.39
N SER A 66 17.21 -13.88 4.82
CA SER A 66 15.85 -13.39 4.97
C SER A 66 15.38 -13.44 6.41
N LEU A 67 15.63 -14.54 7.12
CA LEU A 67 15.29 -14.67 8.53
C LEU A 67 16.00 -13.62 9.39
N ILE A 68 17.27 -13.32 9.11
CA ILE A 68 18.02 -12.27 9.81
C ILE A 68 17.35 -10.91 9.59
N VAL A 69 16.95 -10.56 8.36
CA VAL A 69 16.28 -9.31 8.04
C VAL A 69 14.93 -9.21 8.78
N ILE A 70 14.14 -10.29 8.78
CA ILE A 70 12.87 -10.33 9.51
C ILE A 70 13.08 -10.15 11.02
N LEU A 71 14.05 -10.86 11.60
CA LEU A 71 14.36 -10.77 13.04
C LEU A 71 14.82 -9.35 13.41
N LEU A 72 15.64 -8.72 12.57
CA LEU A 72 16.03 -7.30 12.77
C LEU A 72 14.81 -6.38 12.70
N GLY A 73 13.92 -6.59 11.73
CA GLY A 73 12.66 -5.81 11.62
C GLY A 73 11.76 -5.98 12.83
N VAL A 74 11.54 -7.22 13.28
CA VAL A 74 10.76 -7.53 14.49
C VAL A 74 11.43 -6.94 15.72
N GLY A 75 12.75 -7.04 15.83
CA GLY A 75 13.51 -6.42 16.92
C GLY A 75 13.33 -4.90 16.96
N CYS A 76 13.51 -4.22 15.83
CA CYS A 76 13.25 -2.77 15.73
C CYS A 76 11.81 -2.41 16.11
N ALA A 77 10.84 -3.20 15.68
CA ALA A 77 9.42 -3.00 16.00
C ALA A 77 9.14 -3.20 17.50
N ALA A 78 9.80 -4.17 18.15
CA ALA A 78 9.66 -4.41 19.57
C ALA A 78 10.27 -3.28 20.42
N PHE A 79 11.42 -2.68 19.98
CA PHE A 79 12.07 -1.60 20.71
C PHE A 79 11.43 -0.23 20.46
N LYS A 80 11.08 0.10 19.21
CA LYS A 80 10.51 1.40 18.83
C LYS A 80 8.98 1.43 18.79
N GLY A 81 8.32 0.27 18.79
CA GLY A 81 6.91 0.14 18.54
C GLY A 81 6.52 0.39 17.06
N PHE A 82 5.25 0.17 16.75
CA PHE A 82 4.70 0.50 15.45
C PHE A 82 4.07 1.89 15.48
N ASN A 83 4.39 2.72 14.49
CA ASN A 83 3.70 3.98 14.29
C ASN A 83 2.42 3.75 13.47
N TYR A 84 1.34 3.42 14.16
CA TYR A 84 0.04 3.21 13.51
C TYR A 84 -0.53 4.53 12.98
N GLY A 85 -1.17 4.46 11.82
CA GLY A 85 -1.96 5.57 11.28
C GLY A 85 -3.18 5.87 12.16
N ILE A 86 -3.74 7.06 11.98
CA ILE A 86 -4.93 7.53 12.74
C ILE A 86 -6.15 6.62 12.54
N ASP A 87 -6.23 5.92 11.42
CA ASP A 87 -7.28 4.94 11.14
C ASP A 87 -7.31 3.79 12.17
N PHE A 88 -6.16 3.48 12.79
CA PHE A 88 -6.00 2.40 13.76
C PHE A 88 -5.84 2.87 15.21
N THR A 89 -5.42 4.11 15.42
CA THR A 89 -5.24 4.69 16.75
C THR A 89 -6.40 5.59 17.18
N GLY A 90 -7.17 6.04 16.21
CA GLY A 90 -8.03 7.20 16.36
C GLY A 90 -7.25 8.50 16.17
N GLY A 91 -7.95 9.58 16.01
CA GLY A 91 -7.39 10.91 15.79
C GLY A 91 -8.25 11.76 14.87
N THR A 92 -7.68 12.81 14.33
CA THR A 92 -8.37 13.76 13.44
C THR A 92 -7.60 13.90 12.13
N MET A 93 -8.34 13.93 11.02
CA MET A 93 -7.84 14.26 9.70
C MET A 93 -8.54 15.51 9.18
N ILE A 94 -7.75 16.47 8.69
CA ILE A 94 -8.25 17.68 8.04
C ILE A 94 -7.55 17.80 6.69
N GLN A 95 -8.30 17.77 5.59
CA GLN A 95 -7.79 17.95 4.25
C GLN A 95 -8.21 19.31 3.73
N LEU A 96 -7.22 20.10 3.31
CA LEU A 96 -7.41 21.47 2.84
C LEU A 96 -6.82 21.65 1.45
N GLU A 97 -7.56 22.37 0.59
CA GLU A 97 -7.05 22.93 -0.65
C GLU A 97 -6.49 24.33 -0.35
N MET A 98 -5.17 24.48 -0.45
CA MET A 98 -4.48 25.74 -0.13
C MET A 98 -4.47 26.72 -1.31
N GLY A 99 -4.79 26.25 -2.53
CA GLY A 99 -4.79 27.05 -3.75
C GLY A 99 -3.42 27.56 -4.19
N GLN A 100 -2.40 27.32 -3.39
CA GLN A 100 -1.01 27.68 -3.64
C GLN A 100 -0.07 26.62 -3.06
N LYS A 101 1.17 26.59 -3.52
CA LYS A 101 2.20 25.74 -2.97
C LYS A 101 2.51 26.18 -1.54
N VAL A 102 2.44 25.27 -0.58
CA VAL A 102 2.74 25.52 0.83
C VAL A 102 3.80 24.57 1.36
N ASP A 103 4.53 25.01 2.36
CA ASP A 103 5.51 24.19 3.08
C ASP A 103 4.86 23.53 4.29
N SER A 104 5.10 22.22 4.46
CA SER A 104 4.60 21.43 5.58
C SER A 104 5.03 21.98 6.92
N ASP A 105 6.28 22.45 7.03
CA ASP A 105 6.83 22.98 8.28
C ASP A 105 6.18 24.31 8.65
N GLU A 106 5.84 25.12 7.67
CA GLU A 106 5.13 26.38 7.89
C GLU A 106 3.68 26.16 8.34
N VAL A 107 3.02 25.15 7.75
CA VAL A 107 1.69 24.73 8.19
C VAL A 107 1.74 24.20 9.61
N ALA A 108 2.71 23.33 9.93
CA ALA A 108 2.91 22.78 11.28
C ALA A 108 3.09 23.88 12.33
N LYS A 109 3.98 24.85 12.08
CA LYS A 109 4.20 26.01 12.96
C LYS A 109 2.94 26.85 13.18
N THR A 110 2.10 26.96 12.16
CA THR A 110 0.86 27.77 12.24
C THR A 110 -0.14 27.17 13.24
N ILE A 111 -0.14 25.84 13.38
CA ILE A 111 -1.03 25.12 14.28
C ILE A 111 -0.35 24.58 15.53
N GLU A 112 0.93 24.91 15.74
CA GLU A 112 1.73 24.47 16.91
C GLU A 112 1.07 24.82 18.25
N LYS A 113 0.41 26.01 18.31
CA LYS A 113 -0.32 26.48 19.51
C LYS A 113 -1.40 25.51 20.01
N TYR A 114 -1.86 24.57 19.16
CA TYR A 114 -2.85 23.57 19.53
C TYR A 114 -2.24 22.29 20.09
N ASP A 115 -0.89 22.18 20.12
CA ASP A 115 -0.16 21.00 20.61
C ASP A 115 -0.64 19.69 19.97
N LEU A 116 -0.76 19.68 18.64
CA LEU A 116 -1.36 18.58 17.89
C LEU A 116 -0.35 17.52 17.45
N ASN A 117 0.96 17.84 17.46
CA ASN A 117 2.01 17.00 16.86
C ASN A 117 1.57 16.41 15.50
N PRO A 118 1.23 17.27 14.53
CA PRO A 118 0.60 16.84 13.30
C PRO A 118 1.59 16.13 12.36
N THR A 119 1.11 15.13 11.65
CA THR A 119 1.76 14.62 10.44
C THR A 119 1.10 15.29 9.24
N ILE A 120 1.88 16.01 8.45
CA ILE A 120 1.40 16.73 7.27
C ILE A 120 1.86 16.00 6.02
N VAL A 121 0.92 15.68 5.13
CA VAL A 121 1.16 14.98 3.86
C VAL A 121 0.51 15.77 2.74
N TYR A 122 1.18 15.84 1.59
CA TYR A 122 0.60 16.43 0.39
C TYR A 122 -0.27 15.41 -0.34
N ALA A 123 -1.48 15.81 -0.73
CA ALA A 123 -2.39 15.00 -1.53
C ALA A 123 -2.32 15.33 -3.03
N SER A 124 -1.46 16.29 -3.41
CA SER A 124 -1.31 16.77 -4.78
C SER A 124 0.17 17.00 -5.09
N ASP A 125 0.60 16.69 -6.32
CA ASP A 125 1.99 16.84 -6.77
C ASP A 125 2.50 18.29 -6.74
N ASN A 126 1.60 19.25 -6.89
CA ASN A 126 1.91 20.69 -6.83
C ASN A 126 1.94 21.24 -5.39
N HIS A 127 1.79 20.40 -4.37
CA HIS A 127 1.76 20.77 -2.95
C HIS A 127 0.66 21.80 -2.59
N SER A 128 -0.42 21.85 -3.38
CA SER A 128 -1.56 22.75 -3.12
C SER A 128 -2.60 22.13 -2.18
N GLN A 129 -2.62 20.80 -2.06
CA GLN A 129 -3.51 20.09 -1.15
C GLN A 129 -2.72 19.49 0.01
N VAL A 130 -3.16 19.79 1.20
CA VAL A 130 -2.53 19.37 2.44
C VAL A 130 -3.49 18.54 3.26
N VAL A 131 -3.01 17.38 3.74
CA VAL A 131 -3.70 16.52 4.69
C VAL A 131 -2.98 16.59 6.02
N ILE A 132 -3.64 17.14 7.01
CA ILE A 132 -3.17 17.29 8.39
C ILE A 132 -3.76 16.13 9.18
N ARG A 133 -2.91 15.28 9.75
CA ARG A 133 -3.30 14.14 10.58
C ARG A 133 -2.72 14.29 11.97
N THR A 134 -3.56 14.14 12.99
CA THR A 134 -3.13 14.15 14.39
C THR A 134 -3.76 12.99 15.15
N LYS A 135 -3.03 12.43 16.13
CA LYS A 135 -3.54 11.39 17.02
C LYS A 135 -4.52 11.92 18.08
N LYS A 136 -4.63 13.25 18.20
CA LYS A 136 -5.61 13.90 19.08
C LYS A 136 -7.00 13.85 18.42
N ALA A 137 -7.99 13.36 19.14
CA ALA A 137 -9.39 13.49 18.74
C ALA A 137 -9.83 14.94 19.02
N LEU A 138 -10.13 15.68 17.96
CA LEU A 138 -10.59 17.06 18.03
C LEU A 138 -12.10 17.10 17.82
N ASN A 139 -12.82 17.72 18.75
CA ASN A 139 -14.24 17.98 18.58
C ASN A 139 -14.49 18.98 17.43
N ALA A 140 -15.75 19.17 17.05
CA ALA A 140 -16.13 20.04 15.92
C ALA A 140 -15.61 21.49 16.09
N ASP A 141 -15.69 22.02 17.31
CA ASP A 141 -15.25 23.40 17.61
C ASP A 141 -13.73 23.54 17.48
N GLN A 142 -12.98 22.57 18.02
CA GLN A 142 -11.52 22.55 17.92
C GLN A 142 -11.05 22.43 16.46
N ARG A 143 -11.69 21.55 15.68
CA ARG A 143 -11.42 21.47 14.25
C ARG A 143 -11.70 22.78 13.54
N GLY A 144 -12.84 23.41 13.87
CA GLY A 144 -13.21 24.73 13.37
C GLY A 144 -12.17 25.81 13.69
N GLN A 145 -11.60 25.81 14.88
CA GLN A 145 -10.52 26.74 15.28
C GLN A 145 -9.24 26.52 14.47
N VAL A 146 -8.82 25.27 14.28
CA VAL A 146 -7.64 24.93 13.46
C VAL A 146 -7.85 25.40 12.01
N VAL A 147 -9.00 25.05 11.43
CA VAL A 147 -9.35 25.46 10.08
C VAL A 147 -9.41 26.99 9.96
N SER A 148 -10.03 27.68 10.91
CA SER A 148 -10.13 29.16 10.86
C SER A 148 -8.76 29.83 10.95
N THR A 149 -7.83 29.28 11.75
CA THR A 149 -6.48 29.79 11.85
C THR A 149 -5.72 29.67 10.52
N LEU A 150 -5.83 28.51 9.87
CA LEU A 150 -5.23 28.29 8.56
C LEU A 150 -5.91 29.12 7.47
N SER A 151 -7.24 29.25 7.53
CA SER A 151 -7.99 30.08 6.58
C SER A 151 -7.61 31.55 6.64
N LYS A 152 -7.37 32.09 7.85
CA LYS A 152 -6.91 33.47 8.03
C LYS A 152 -5.50 33.68 7.47
N LYS A 153 -4.60 32.71 7.64
CA LYS A 153 -3.22 32.84 7.17
C LYS A 153 -3.09 32.69 5.66
N TYR A 154 -3.83 31.73 5.09
CA TYR A 154 -3.72 31.37 3.67
C TYR A 154 -4.88 31.86 2.81
N ASN A 155 -5.75 32.71 3.34
CA ASN A 155 -6.96 33.26 2.67
C ASN A 155 -7.87 32.18 2.08
N LEU A 156 -8.11 31.09 2.86
CA LEU A 156 -8.90 29.97 2.39
C LEU A 156 -10.40 30.25 2.50
N ASN A 157 -11.15 29.77 1.51
CA ASN A 157 -12.62 29.83 1.50
C ASN A 157 -13.21 28.58 2.19
N LYS A 158 -14.50 28.63 2.52
CA LYS A 158 -15.22 27.45 3.05
C LYS A 158 -15.13 26.21 2.15
N LYS A 159 -15.05 26.42 0.83
CA LYS A 159 -14.88 25.33 -0.16
C LYS A 159 -13.49 24.70 -0.15
N SER A 160 -12.51 25.36 0.47
CA SER A 160 -11.14 24.84 0.58
C SER A 160 -11.03 23.71 1.60
N VAL A 161 -12.01 23.49 2.45
CA VAL A 161 -12.08 22.34 3.35
C VAL A 161 -12.67 21.16 2.58
N LEU A 162 -11.80 20.24 2.13
CA LEU A 162 -12.21 19.07 1.35
C LEU A 162 -12.73 17.94 2.23
N ALA A 163 -12.11 17.72 3.38
CA ALA A 163 -12.54 16.75 4.38
C ALA A 163 -12.12 17.20 5.79
N SER A 164 -12.95 16.91 6.78
CA SER A 164 -12.64 17.14 8.20
C SER A 164 -13.32 16.04 9.00
N GLU A 165 -12.54 15.01 9.32
CA GLU A 165 -13.02 13.77 9.92
C GLU A 165 -12.36 13.52 11.27
N GLU A 166 -13.14 12.94 12.18
CA GLU A 166 -12.66 12.49 13.48
C GLU A 166 -12.86 10.97 13.57
N PHE A 167 -11.79 10.29 13.88
CA PHE A 167 -11.78 8.86 14.14
C PHE A 167 -11.69 8.63 15.65
N GLY A 168 -12.79 8.19 16.25
CA GLY A 168 -12.81 7.84 17.67
C GLY A 168 -11.85 6.67 17.97
N PRO A 169 -11.24 6.60 19.17
CA PRO A 169 -10.34 5.52 19.56
C PRO A 169 -10.99 4.13 19.49
N THR A 170 -12.30 4.07 19.73
CA THR A 170 -13.10 2.82 19.64
C THR A 170 -13.13 2.31 18.21
N VAL A 171 -13.37 3.20 17.24
CA VAL A 171 -13.40 2.88 15.80
C VAL A 171 -12.02 2.39 15.33
N GLY A 172 -10.95 3.05 15.74
CA GLY A 172 -9.58 2.62 15.41
C GLY A 172 -9.24 1.23 15.97
N LYS A 173 -9.67 0.93 17.21
CA LYS A 173 -9.50 -0.40 17.80
C LYS A 173 -10.28 -1.47 17.05
N GLU A 174 -11.51 -1.16 16.67
CA GLU A 174 -12.38 -2.08 15.93
C GLU A 174 -11.82 -2.35 14.53
N LEU A 175 -11.40 -1.32 13.81
CA LEU A 175 -10.75 -1.46 12.50
C LEU A 175 -9.51 -2.35 12.57
N ARG A 176 -8.66 -2.16 13.58
CA ARG A 176 -7.46 -3.00 13.79
C ARG A 176 -7.83 -4.46 14.05
N GLN A 177 -8.82 -4.73 14.90
CA GLN A 177 -9.27 -6.07 15.17
C GLN A 177 -9.86 -6.74 13.93
N ASN A 178 -10.66 -6.01 13.18
CA ASN A 178 -11.28 -6.51 11.96
C ASN A 178 -10.22 -6.75 10.86
N ALA A 179 -9.20 -5.90 10.74
CA ALA A 179 -8.08 -6.13 9.83
C ALA A 179 -7.34 -7.43 10.15
N ILE A 180 -7.00 -7.69 11.41
CA ILE A 180 -6.33 -8.93 11.84
C ILE A 180 -7.22 -10.15 11.55
N LYS A 181 -8.50 -10.09 11.91
CA LYS A 181 -9.45 -11.18 11.63
C LYS A 181 -9.56 -11.47 10.12
N SER A 182 -9.64 -10.42 9.30
CA SER A 182 -9.73 -10.53 7.84
C SER A 182 -8.49 -11.19 7.24
N ILE A 183 -7.28 -10.87 7.72
CA ILE A 183 -6.03 -11.50 7.28
C ILE A 183 -6.03 -13.00 7.62
N ILE A 184 -6.45 -13.37 8.83
CA ILE A 184 -6.52 -14.78 9.24
C ILE A 184 -7.53 -15.54 8.38
N ILE A 185 -8.73 -14.98 8.19
CA ILE A 185 -9.77 -15.59 7.36
C ILE A 185 -9.29 -15.75 5.92
N ALA A 186 -8.67 -14.71 5.34
CA ALA A 186 -8.14 -14.78 3.98
C ALA A 186 -7.05 -15.85 3.83
N ALA A 187 -6.15 -15.97 4.81
CA ALA A 187 -5.11 -17.00 4.82
C ALA A 187 -5.71 -18.41 4.89
N LEU A 188 -6.73 -18.62 5.72
CA LEU A 188 -7.45 -19.90 5.82
C LEU A 188 -8.19 -20.23 4.51
N CYS A 189 -8.89 -19.28 3.93
CA CYS A 189 -9.56 -19.47 2.64
C CYS A 189 -8.57 -19.83 1.54
N MET A 190 -7.41 -19.18 1.52
CA MET A 190 -6.34 -19.47 0.56
C MET A 190 -5.79 -20.89 0.76
N LEU A 191 -5.53 -21.31 2.00
CA LEU A 191 -5.12 -22.68 2.32
C LEU A 191 -6.11 -23.71 1.80
N VAL A 192 -7.41 -23.49 2.08
CA VAL A 192 -8.48 -24.38 1.65
C VAL A 192 -8.56 -24.43 0.13
N TYR A 193 -8.56 -23.28 -0.54
CA TYR A 193 -8.57 -23.19 -2.01
C TYR A 193 -7.40 -23.96 -2.63
N ILE A 194 -6.17 -23.73 -2.17
CA ILE A 194 -4.97 -24.39 -2.71
C ILE A 194 -5.02 -25.90 -2.43
N ARG A 195 -5.54 -26.32 -1.28
CA ARG A 195 -5.74 -27.73 -0.97
C ARG A 195 -6.66 -28.43 -1.98
N PHE A 196 -7.79 -27.80 -2.30
CA PHE A 196 -8.72 -28.35 -3.31
C PHE A 196 -8.08 -28.35 -4.72
N ARG A 197 -7.39 -27.29 -5.07
CA ARG A 197 -6.81 -27.11 -6.41
C ARG A 197 -5.64 -28.05 -6.69
N PHE A 198 -4.74 -28.27 -5.70
CA PHE A 198 -3.51 -29.02 -5.85
C PHE A 198 -3.50 -30.37 -5.09
N LYS A 199 -4.58 -30.73 -4.42
CA LYS A 199 -4.74 -31.98 -3.66
C LYS A 199 -3.67 -32.24 -2.58
N THR A 200 -2.83 -31.26 -2.25
CA THR A 200 -1.70 -31.41 -1.30
C THR A 200 -1.59 -30.17 -0.40
N TRP A 201 -1.54 -30.37 0.91
CA TRP A 201 -1.39 -29.30 1.89
C TRP A 201 -0.06 -28.56 1.83
N LYS A 202 1.00 -29.23 1.38
CA LYS A 202 2.36 -28.66 1.30
C LYS A 202 2.41 -27.38 0.46
N TYR A 203 1.70 -27.32 -0.66
CA TYR A 203 1.65 -26.15 -1.51
C TYR A 203 0.87 -24.99 -0.87
N GLY A 204 -0.19 -25.28 -0.12
CA GLY A 204 -0.96 -24.28 0.60
C GLY A 204 -0.13 -23.62 1.71
N VAL A 205 0.53 -24.44 2.53
CA VAL A 205 1.39 -23.93 3.60
C VAL A 205 2.56 -23.12 3.03
N ALA A 206 3.18 -23.59 1.94
CA ALA A 206 4.27 -22.86 1.29
C ALA A 206 3.80 -21.50 0.71
N ALA A 207 2.62 -21.47 0.11
CA ALA A 207 2.05 -20.23 -0.43
C ALA A 207 1.71 -19.21 0.67
N VAL A 208 1.08 -19.65 1.75
CA VAL A 208 0.78 -18.78 2.91
C VAL A 208 2.08 -18.35 3.60
N GLY A 209 3.05 -19.26 3.75
CA GLY A 209 4.39 -18.94 4.27
C GLY A 209 5.11 -17.89 3.43
N GLY A 210 5.02 -17.99 2.09
CA GLY A 210 5.55 -16.97 1.18
C GLY A 210 4.81 -15.62 1.24
N LEU A 211 3.52 -15.63 1.54
CA LEU A 211 2.74 -14.40 1.71
C LEU A 211 3.08 -13.66 3.01
N LEU A 212 3.40 -14.41 4.07
CA LEU A 212 3.76 -13.85 5.38
C LEU A 212 5.21 -13.38 5.44
N HIS A 213 6.06 -13.91 4.55
CA HIS A 213 7.46 -13.54 4.41
C HIS A 213 7.62 -12.20 3.68
#